data_d7406faf61375e447502f1c0b8db6452
#
_entry.id   d7406faf61375e447502f1c0b8db6452
#
_cell.length_a   1.000
_cell.length_b   1.000
_cell.length_c   1.000
_cell.angle_alpha   90.00
_cell.angle_beta   90.00
_cell.angle_gamma   90.00
#
_symmetry.space_group_name_H-M   'P 1'
#
loop_
_entity.id
_entity.type
_entity.pdbx_description
1 polymer ?
#
loop_
_entity_poly.entity_id
_entity_poly.type
_entity_poly.pdbx_seq_one_letter_code
_entity_poly.pdbx_strand_id
1 'polypeptide(L)'
;CNDKWKSMLTFIGEEKYENLLLRLSDCRVENLIDEPLDKDYIRLYGLIVRVDNTHDIYWIIAAVIDEQMSNDERNLLPDGIIITSEARLNRTIEFLETMTRQLLITKRDEDAANEALSLIRKSDEEIKKQFHMLEAINSVIKLLEMDGSFTDMAQKALESAVTTIKLTGAFIIRKNVDGMHLDVIVSYGRKPFDTISITEVPFFTGKPYIISSDSVMPEKFRLFMEKQAMRAAIFQPVNIDNRTQMYVCFFDEKDDRSWEKYDVKFLNDTKRVIQSILEAILENSGCGIYVADMSKSEILYMNNYCKQLLSNIIEQNKLEKYIFSHTAESRSFTEVYVTEEDKWFDIH
;
A
#
# COMPACT_ATOMS: atom_id res chain seq x y z
N CYS A 1 -45.80 10.89 8.75
CA CYS A 1 -47.10 10.20 8.70
C CYS A 1 -48.15 11.19 8.24
N ASN A 2 -48.95 10.79 7.24
CA ASN A 2 -50.03 11.62 6.67
C ASN A 2 -51.16 11.64 7.70
N ASP A 3 -51.79 12.80 7.91
CA ASP A 3 -52.91 12.95 8.87
C ASP A 3 -54.06 11.97 8.59
N LYS A 4 -54.29 11.61 7.33
CA LYS A 4 -55.25 10.56 6.93
C LYS A 4 -54.88 9.19 7.49
N TRP A 5 -53.60 8.85 7.62
CA TRP A 5 -53.18 7.60 8.22
C TRP A 5 -53.40 7.59 9.73
N LYS A 6 -53.20 8.69 10.42
CA LYS A 6 -53.49 8.82 11.84
C LYS A 6 -54.98 8.65 12.13
N SER A 7 -55.85 9.27 11.34
CA SER A 7 -57.29 9.12 11.45
C SER A 7 -57.73 7.68 11.21
N MET A 8 -57.07 6.98 10.30
CA MET A 8 -57.32 5.58 9.99
C MET A 8 -56.83 4.63 11.11
N LEU A 9 -55.65 4.88 11.69
CA LEU A 9 -55.16 4.13 12.86
C LEU A 9 -56.07 4.27 14.07
N THR A 10 -56.60 5.46 14.33
CA THR A 10 -57.55 5.71 15.38
C THR A 10 -58.88 4.94 15.17
N PHE A 11 -59.29 4.81 13.91
CA PHE A 11 -60.50 4.10 13.53
C PHE A 11 -60.35 2.55 13.61
N ILE A 12 -59.15 2.03 13.27
CA ILE A 12 -58.82 0.61 13.28
C ILE A 12 -58.51 0.11 14.69
N GLY A 13 -57.96 0.96 15.56
CA GLY A 13 -57.45 0.64 16.88
C GLY A 13 -55.95 0.28 16.83
N GLU A 14 -55.17 0.96 17.66
CA GLU A 14 -53.68 0.77 17.70
C GLU A 14 -53.30 -0.67 18.04
N GLU A 15 -54.00 -1.33 18.94
CA GLU A 15 -53.75 -2.70 19.38
C GLU A 15 -53.84 -3.71 18.21
N LYS A 16 -54.82 -3.56 17.34
CA LYS A 16 -54.96 -4.44 16.16
C LYS A 16 -53.87 -4.24 15.10
N TYR A 17 -53.44 -2.99 14.94
CA TYR A 17 -52.31 -2.63 14.07
C TYR A 17 -50.99 -3.23 14.60
N GLU A 18 -50.72 -3.12 15.88
CA GLU A 18 -49.53 -3.71 16.49
C GLU A 18 -49.54 -5.24 16.40
N ASN A 19 -50.67 -5.89 16.62
CA ASN A 19 -50.82 -7.33 16.43
C ASN A 19 -50.57 -7.78 14.99
N LEU A 20 -51.05 -7.01 14.02
CA LEU A 20 -50.75 -7.29 12.60
C LEU A 20 -49.25 -7.15 12.30
N LEU A 21 -48.59 -6.12 12.81
CA LEU A 21 -47.13 -5.92 12.66
C LEU A 21 -46.35 -7.09 13.27
N LEU A 22 -46.71 -7.54 14.47
CA LEU A 22 -46.08 -8.68 15.12
C LEU A 22 -46.26 -9.96 14.30
N ARG A 23 -47.44 -10.22 13.77
CA ARG A 23 -47.72 -11.39 12.93
C ARG A 23 -46.95 -11.32 11.60
N LEU A 24 -46.84 -10.12 10.98
CA LEU A 24 -46.04 -9.93 9.79
C LEU A 24 -44.54 -10.15 10.06
N SER A 25 -44.05 -9.74 11.21
CA SER A 25 -42.61 -9.96 11.55
C SER A 25 -42.27 -11.42 11.81
N ASP A 26 -43.24 -12.23 12.30
CA ASP A 26 -43.06 -13.65 12.56
C ASP A 26 -43.27 -14.53 11.33
N CYS A 27 -43.86 -13.99 10.24
CA CYS A 27 -44.09 -14.73 9.00
C CYS A 27 -42.80 -14.98 8.27
N ARG A 28 -42.40 -16.26 8.13
CA ARG A 28 -41.21 -16.72 7.36
C ARG A 28 -41.46 -16.84 5.85
N VAL A 29 -42.68 -16.68 5.41
CA VAL A 29 -43.10 -16.84 4.00
C VAL A 29 -43.82 -15.56 3.56
N GLU A 30 -43.67 -15.20 2.26
CA GLU A 30 -44.44 -14.13 1.64
C GLU A 30 -45.95 -14.47 1.80
N ASN A 31 -46.64 -13.84 2.72
CA ASN A 31 -48.04 -14.09 2.98
C ASN A 31 -48.82 -12.80 3.03
N LEU A 32 -49.94 -12.82 2.35
CA LEU A 32 -50.99 -11.85 2.53
C LEU A 32 -51.75 -12.24 3.80
N ILE A 33 -51.74 -11.41 4.82
CA ILE A 33 -52.55 -11.56 6.00
C ILE A 33 -53.81 -10.71 5.80
N ASP A 34 -54.97 -11.36 5.78
CA ASP A 34 -56.29 -10.74 5.68
C ASP A 34 -56.97 -10.90 7.01
N GLU A 35 -57.19 -9.78 7.75
CA GLU A 35 -57.89 -9.76 8.99
C GLU A 35 -59.15 -8.92 8.88
N PRO A 36 -60.33 -9.54 9.06
CA PRO A 36 -61.57 -8.78 9.25
C PRO A 36 -61.51 -8.03 10.59
N LEU A 37 -61.81 -6.76 10.56
CA LEU A 37 -62.01 -5.96 11.75
C LEU A 37 -63.44 -6.22 12.30
N ASP A 38 -63.82 -5.54 13.43
CA ASP A 38 -65.07 -5.74 14.13
C ASP A 38 -66.33 -5.69 13.26
N LYS A 39 -66.20 -5.24 12.03
CA LYS A 39 -67.24 -5.21 11.00
C LYS A 39 -66.69 -5.86 9.73
N ASP A 40 -67.45 -6.76 9.14
CA ASP A 40 -67.07 -7.59 8.00
C ASP A 40 -66.66 -6.77 6.74
N TYR A 41 -67.09 -5.52 6.62
CA TYR A 41 -66.72 -4.64 5.50
C TYR A 41 -65.42 -3.88 5.66
N ILE A 42 -64.76 -3.97 6.84
CA ILE A 42 -63.46 -3.33 7.08
C ILE A 42 -62.42 -4.44 7.19
N ARG A 43 -61.43 -4.40 6.29
CA ARG A 43 -60.36 -5.38 6.27
C ARG A 43 -59.01 -4.71 6.37
N LEU A 44 -58.10 -5.36 7.08
CA LEU A 44 -56.72 -4.95 7.23
C LEU A 44 -55.84 -6.02 6.53
N TYR A 45 -55.08 -5.58 5.54
CA TYR A 45 -54.18 -6.44 4.79
C TYR A 45 -52.74 -6.12 5.14
N GLY A 46 -51.97 -7.15 5.44
CA GLY A 46 -50.52 -7.08 5.55
C GLY A 46 -49.87 -7.85 4.43
N LEU A 47 -48.99 -7.21 3.68
CA LEU A 47 -48.23 -7.85 2.61
C LEU A 47 -46.75 -7.72 2.90
N ILE A 48 -46.03 -8.82 2.86
CA ILE A 48 -44.55 -8.86 2.94
C ILE A 48 -44.00 -9.15 1.56
N VAL A 49 -43.13 -8.28 1.06
CA VAL A 49 -42.37 -8.52 -0.17
C VAL A 49 -40.91 -8.73 0.19
N ARG A 50 -40.43 -9.95 -0.05
CA ARG A 50 -39.03 -10.37 0.17
C ARG A 50 -38.33 -10.49 -1.18
N VAL A 51 -37.11 -9.95 -1.27
CA VAL A 51 -36.25 -10.10 -2.45
C VAL A 51 -35.02 -10.93 -2.11
N ASP A 52 -34.54 -10.80 -0.88
CA ASP A 52 -33.43 -11.58 -0.35
C ASP A 52 -33.54 -11.75 1.18
N ASN A 53 -32.57 -12.38 1.81
CA ASN A 53 -32.58 -12.63 3.27
C ASN A 53 -32.38 -11.38 4.13
N THR A 54 -32.17 -10.21 3.53
CA THR A 54 -31.80 -8.97 4.24
C THR A 54 -32.80 -7.82 4.07
N HIS A 55 -33.67 -7.91 3.07
CA HIS A 55 -34.58 -6.80 2.74
C HIS A 55 -36.03 -7.29 2.67
N ASP A 56 -36.80 -6.97 3.71
CA ASP A 56 -38.24 -7.18 3.77
C ASP A 56 -38.95 -5.82 3.72
N ILE A 57 -39.90 -5.66 2.80
CA ILE A 57 -40.78 -4.52 2.76
C ILE A 57 -42.17 -4.95 3.19
N TYR A 58 -42.69 -4.23 4.17
CA TYR A 58 -44.01 -4.47 4.75
C TYR A 58 -44.98 -3.44 4.20
N TRP A 59 -46.06 -3.91 3.57
CA TRP A 59 -47.20 -3.08 3.22
C TRP A 59 -48.36 -3.36 4.15
N ILE A 60 -48.98 -2.33 4.72
CA ILE A 60 -50.19 -2.45 5.48
C ILE A 60 -51.25 -1.64 4.75
N ILE A 61 -52.30 -2.29 4.32
CA ILE A 61 -53.39 -1.72 3.55
C ILE A 61 -54.67 -1.93 4.31
N ALA A 62 -55.31 -0.83 4.71
CA ALA A 62 -56.66 -0.87 5.27
C ALA A 62 -57.68 -0.49 4.19
N ALA A 63 -58.69 -1.29 4.03
CA ALA A 63 -59.71 -1.09 3.01
C ALA A 63 -61.12 -1.28 3.59
N VAL A 64 -62.05 -0.54 3.04
CA VAL A 64 -63.48 -0.70 3.31
C VAL A 64 -64.09 -1.28 2.02
N ILE A 65 -64.73 -2.45 2.16
CA ILE A 65 -65.31 -3.20 1.05
C ILE A 65 -66.78 -2.81 0.84
N ASP A 66 -67.08 -2.34 -0.33
CA ASP A 66 -68.41 -1.79 -0.67
C ASP A 66 -69.50 -2.85 -0.68
N GLU A 67 -69.17 -4.05 -1.16
CA GLU A 67 -70.16 -5.14 -1.36
C GLU A 67 -70.74 -5.65 -0.05
N GLN A 68 -70.15 -5.35 1.10
CA GLN A 68 -70.52 -5.85 2.42
C GLN A 68 -71.16 -4.77 3.35
N MET A 69 -71.36 -3.54 2.83
CA MET A 69 -71.76 -2.39 3.64
C MET A 69 -73.15 -1.88 3.32
N SER A 70 -73.93 -1.60 4.35
CA SER A 70 -75.25 -0.94 4.20
C SER A 70 -75.13 0.57 4.00
N ASN A 71 -76.19 1.21 3.48
CA ASN A 71 -76.21 2.68 3.27
C ASN A 71 -76.04 3.48 4.58
N ASP A 72 -76.55 2.97 5.71
CA ASP A 72 -76.43 3.62 7.02
C ASP A 72 -74.97 3.55 7.54
N GLU A 73 -74.26 2.50 7.27
CA GLU A 73 -72.88 2.33 7.66
C GLU A 73 -71.91 3.24 6.83
N ARG A 74 -72.25 3.50 5.56
CA ARG A 74 -71.50 4.47 4.70
C ARG A 74 -71.46 5.86 5.32
N ASN A 75 -72.56 6.28 5.96
CA ASN A 75 -72.68 7.62 6.56
C ASN A 75 -71.86 7.73 7.89
N LEU A 76 -71.42 6.60 8.45
CA LEU A 76 -70.64 6.56 9.70
C LEU A 76 -69.11 6.54 9.47
N LEU A 77 -68.68 6.45 8.22
CA LEU A 77 -67.24 6.42 7.89
C LEU A 77 -66.62 7.81 8.04
N PRO A 78 -65.39 7.90 8.57
CA PRO A 78 -64.65 9.16 8.59
C PRO A 78 -64.38 9.69 7.19
N ASP A 79 -64.39 11.02 7.04
CA ASP A 79 -64.07 11.68 5.78
C ASP A 79 -62.70 11.25 5.25
N GLY A 80 -62.66 10.86 3.96
CA GLY A 80 -61.45 10.52 3.25
C GLY A 80 -61.08 9.03 3.25
N ILE A 81 -61.89 8.15 3.83
CA ILE A 81 -61.75 6.70 3.67
C ILE A 81 -62.24 6.33 2.26
N ILE A 82 -61.39 5.57 1.54
CA ILE A 82 -61.69 5.10 0.20
C ILE A 82 -62.45 3.77 0.31
N ILE A 83 -63.69 3.78 -0.17
CA ILE A 83 -64.51 2.56 -0.34
C ILE A 83 -64.06 1.92 -1.66
N THR A 84 -63.82 0.63 -1.66
CA THR A 84 -63.35 -0.09 -2.87
C THR A 84 -64.07 -1.43 -2.99
N SER A 85 -64.15 -1.99 -4.20
CA SER A 85 -64.56 -3.38 -4.40
C SER A 85 -63.41 -4.34 -4.10
N GLU A 86 -63.77 -5.55 -3.66
CA GLU A 86 -62.80 -6.62 -3.39
C GLU A 86 -61.90 -6.90 -4.61
N ALA A 87 -62.50 -6.97 -5.79
CA ALA A 87 -61.77 -7.15 -7.04
C ALA A 87 -60.75 -6.00 -7.37
N ARG A 88 -61.08 -4.75 -7.01
CA ARG A 88 -60.18 -3.64 -7.18
C ARG A 88 -59.05 -3.63 -6.17
N LEU A 89 -59.35 -4.02 -4.91
CA LEU A 89 -58.38 -4.14 -3.85
C LEU A 89 -57.35 -5.21 -4.19
N ASN A 90 -57.77 -6.41 -4.62
CA ASN A 90 -56.89 -7.50 -4.99
C ASN A 90 -55.93 -7.10 -6.14
N ARG A 91 -56.41 -6.40 -7.18
CA ARG A 91 -55.56 -5.85 -8.23
C ARG A 91 -54.55 -4.81 -7.74
N THR A 92 -54.93 -4.01 -6.74
CA THR A 92 -54.04 -3.03 -6.14
C THR A 92 -52.93 -3.73 -5.35
N ILE A 93 -53.24 -4.79 -4.61
CA ILE A 93 -52.28 -5.61 -3.86
C ILE A 93 -51.28 -6.28 -4.82
N GLU A 94 -51.77 -6.94 -5.88
CA GLU A 94 -50.90 -7.55 -6.93
C GLU A 94 -49.98 -6.52 -7.60
N PHE A 95 -50.53 -5.33 -7.89
CA PHE A 95 -49.75 -4.22 -8.47
C PHE A 95 -48.63 -3.76 -7.49
N LEU A 96 -48.96 -3.55 -6.22
CA LEU A 96 -47.99 -3.13 -5.19
C LEU A 96 -46.92 -4.18 -4.98
N GLU A 97 -47.27 -5.45 -4.92
CA GLU A 97 -46.31 -6.54 -4.83
C GLU A 97 -45.35 -6.54 -6.01
N THR A 98 -45.87 -6.52 -7.24
CA THR A 98 -45.04 -6.53 -8.45
C THR A 98 -44.13 -5.31 -8.53
N MET A 99 -44.68 -4.12 -8.26
CA MET A 99 -43.92 -2.87 -8.30
C MET A 99 -42.83 -2.84 -7.23
N THR A 100 -43.13 -3.29 -6.02
CA THR A 100 -42.14 -3.35 -4.93
C THR A 100 -41.01 -4.30 -5.26
N ARG A 101 -41.34 -5.50 -5.77
CA ARG A 101 -40.36 -6.50 -6.19
C ARG A 101 -39.45 -5.93 -7.28
N GLN A 102 -40.01 -5.25 -8.26
CA GLN A 102 -39.23 -4.59 -9.33
C GLN A 102 -38.29 -3.51 -8.78
N LEU A 103 -38.80 -2.65 -7.89
CA LEU A 103 -37.97 -1.58 -7.28
C LEU A 103 -36.82 -2.15 -6.45
N LEU A 104 -37.05 -3.22 -5.69
CA LEU A 104 -36.00 -3.85 -4.88
C LEU A 104 -34.93 -4.51 -5.77
N ILE A 105 -35.33 -5.19 -6.87
CA ILE A 105 -34.39 -5.77 -7.83
C ILE A 105 -33.53 -4.66 -8.45
N THR A 106 -34.15 -3.58 -8.93
CA THR A 106 -33.44 -2.45 -9.54
C THR A 106 -32.45 -1.83 -8.54
N LYS A 107 -32.87 -1.62 -7.30
CA LYS A 107 -31.96 -1.04 -6.27
C LYS A 107 -30.79 -1.94 -5.96
N ARG A 108 -31.00 -3.26 -5.84
CA ARG A 108 -29.91 -4.22 -5.64
C ARG A 108 -28.91 -4.20 -6.79
N ASP A 109 -29.39 -4.13 -8.03
CA ASP A 109 -28.53 -4.10 -9.22
C ASP A 109 -27.74 -2.79 -9.28
N GLU A 110 -28.34 -1.67 -8.86
CA GLU A 110 -27.66 -0.38 -8.72
C GLU A 110 -26.56 -0.42 -7.64
N ASP A 111 -26.84 -0.99 -6.46
CA ASP A 111 -25.87 -1.12 -5.37
C ASP A 111 -24.70 -2.02 -5.78
N ALA A 112 -24.97 -3.14 -6.46
CA ALA A 112 -23.93 -4.04 -6.98
C ALA A 112 -23.07 -3.36 -8.07
N ALA A 113 -23.68 -2.56 -8.95
CA ALA A 113 -22.95 -1.79 -9.96
C ALA A 113 -22.05 -0.72 -9.33
N ASN A 114 -22.54 -0.02 -8.30
CA ASN A 114 -21.75 0.97 -7.57
C ASN A 114 -20.57 0.35 -6.83
N GLU A 115 -20.75 -0.82 -6.23
CA GLU A 115 -19.65 -1.56 -5.59
C GLU A 115 -18.60 -1.98 -6.63
N ALA A 116 -19.02 -2.55 -7.75
CA ALA A 116 -18.12 -2.91 -8.85
C ALA A 116 -17.34 -1.71 -9.39
N LEU A 117 -17.99 -0.56 -9.58
CA LEU A 117 -17.34 0.69 -10.00
C LEU A 117 -16.31 1.17 -8.98
N SER A 118 -16.59 1.05 -7.68
CA SER A 118 -15.63 1.42 -6.63
C SER A 118 -14.38 0.54 -6.65
N LEU A 119 -14.54 -0.77 -6.89
CA LEU A 119 -13.42 -1.71 -7.03
C LEU A 119 -12.58 -1.41 -8.28
N ILE A 120 -13.24 -1.12 -9.41
CA ILE A 120 -12.54 -0.75 -10.65
C ILE A 120 -11.72 0.52 -10.45
N ARG A 121 -12.26 1.56 -9.80
CA ARG A 121 -11.52 2.80 -9.52
C ARG A 121 -10.29 2.56 -8.64
N LYS A 122 -10.42 1.76 -7.58
CA LYS A 122 -9.28 1.40 -6.73
C LYS A 122 -8.20 0.67 -7.51
N SER A 123 -8.58 -0.30 -8.35
CA SER A 123 -7.65 -1.04 -9.21
C SER A 123 -6.96 -0.13 -10.23
N ASP A 124 -7.68 0.82 -10.84
CA ASP A 124 -7.11 1.78 -11.80
C ASP A 124 -6.09 2.72 -11.14
N GLU A 125 -6.37 3.22 -9.92
CA GLU A 125 -5.44 4.03 -9.15
C GLU A 125 -4.16 3.26 -8.80
N GLU A 126 -4.29 1.98 -8.45
CA GLU A 126 -3.17 1.10 -8.13
C GLU A 126 -2.30 0.82 -9.36
N ILE A 127 -2.91 0.56 -10.52
CA ILE A 127 -2.21 0.38 -11.79
C ILE A 127 -1.47 1.66 -12.19
N LYS A 128 -2.07 2.83 -12.07
CA LYS A 128 -1.41 4.12 -12.34
C LYS A 128 -0.20 4.33 -11.44
N LYS A 129 -0.31 4.03 -10.15
CA LYS A 129 0.81 4.12 -9.21
C LYS A 129 1.97 3.20 -9.63
N GLN A 130 1.68 1.94 -10.00
CA GLN A 130 2.67 0.99 -10.47
C GLN A 130 3.35 1.45 -11.77
N PHE A 131 2.57 2.00 -12.70
CA PHE A 131 3.10 2.52 -13.97
C PHE A 131 4.10 3.66 -13.74
N HIS A 132 3.77 4.64 -12.88
CA HIS A 132 4.69 5.73 -12.54
C HIS A 132 5.97 5.23 -11.87
N MET A 133 5.89 4.22 -11.01
CA MET A 133 7.07 3.61 -10.42
C MET A 133 7.95 2.90 -11.46
N LEU A 134 7.34 2.22 -12.43
CA LEU A 134 8.08 1.59 -13.53
C LEU A 134 8.77 2.61 -14.43
N GLU A 135 8.12 3.71 -14.77
CA GLU A 135 8.74 4.81 -15.52
C GLU A 135 9.94 5.41 -14.77
N ALA A 136 9.80 5.62 -13.46
CA ALA A 136 10.86 6.13 -12.61
C ALA A 136 12.07 5.16 -12.59
N ILE A 137 11.84 3.86 -12.38
CA ILE A 137 12.92 2.85 -12.43
C ILE A 137 13.59 2.79 -13.79
N ASN A 138 12.83 2.82 -14.87
CA ASN A 138 13.41 2.84 -16.22
C ASN A 138 14.29 4.09 -16.45
N SER A 139 13.89 5.23 -15.89
CA SER A 139 14.71 6.45 -15.94
C SER A 139 16.01 6.30 -15.15
N VAL A 140 15.96 5.64 -13.98
CA VAL A 140 17.15 5.36 -13.16
C VAL A 140 18.06 4.32 -13.85
N ILE A 141 17.52 3.29 -14.49
CA ILE A 141 18.30 2.29 -15.24
C ILE A 141 19.10 2.94 -16.37
N LYS A 142 18.52 3.94 -17.06
CA LYS A 142 19.24 4.68 -18.11
C LYS A 142 20.50 5.39 -17.61
N LEU A 143 20.63 5.66 -16.31
CA LEU A 143 21.84 6.23 -15.73
C LEU A 143 23.06 5.28 -15.88
N LEU A 144 22.84 3.95 -16.00
CA LEU A 144 23.89 2.98 -16.24
C LEU A 144 24.55 3.14 -17.63
N GLU A 145 23.85 3.77 -18.58
CA GLU A 145 24.33 4.02 -19.94
C GLU A 145 25.04 5.39 -20.07
N MET A 146 25.05 6.18 -19.00
CA MET A 146 25.63 7.53 -18.99
C MET A 146 27.06 7.51 -18.44
N ASP A 147 27.93 8.29 -19.06
CA ASP A 147 29.23 8.63 -18.48
C ASP A 147 29.03 9.66 -17.35
N GLY A 148 29.53 9.37 -16.17
CA GLY A 148 29.42 10.28 -15.05
C GLY A 148 30.07 9.74 -13.77
N SER A 149 30.19 10.60 -12.75
CA SER A 149 30.66 10.16 -11.43
C SER A 149 29.59 9.34 -10.72
N PHE A 150 30.01 8.41 -9.83
CA PHE A 150 29.09 7.69 -8.94
C PHE A 150 28.15 8.65 -8.20
N THR A 151 28.70 9.77 -7.69
CA THR A 151 27.95 10.76 -6.91
C THR A 151 26.81 11.37 -7.73
N ASP A 152 27.08 11.78 -8.98
CA ASP A 152 26.06 12.39 -9.84
C ASP A 152 24.95 11.41 -10.21
N MET A 153 25.32 10.18 -10.59
CA MET A 153 24.36 9.15 -10.96
C MET A 153 23.53 8.68 -9.76
N ALA A 154 24.16 8.46 -8.60
CA ALA A 154 23.48 8.09 -7.39
C ALA A 154 22.52 9.20 -6.90
N GLN A 155 22.93 10.47 -7.03
CA GLN A 155 22.05 11.60 -6.68
C GLN A 155 20.79 11.63 -7.53
N LYS A 156 20.88 11.43 -8.85
CA LYS A 156 19.73 11.34 -9.75
C LYS A 156 18.82 10.15 -9.41
N ALA A 157 19.42 9.01 -9.02
CA ALA A 157 18.64 7.86 -8.57
C ALA A 157 17.87 8.13 -7.28
N LEU A 158 18.50 8.80 -6.30
CA LEU A 158 17.83 9.23 -5.07
C LEU A 158 16.74 10.28 -5.34
N GLU A 159 17.01 11.26 -6.24
CA GLU A 159 16.03 12.25 -6.66
C GLU A 159 14.78 11.59 -7.24
N SER A 160 14.96 10.66 -8.19
CA SER A 160 13.86 9.91 -8.78
C SER A 160 13.04 9.16 -7.71
N ALA A 161 13.72 8.52 -6.75
CA ALA A 161 13.04 7.78 -5.69
C ALA A 161 12.23 8.71 -4.75
N VAL A 162 12.86 9.78 -4.28
CA VAL A 162 12.24 10.74 -3.35
C VAL A 162 11.03 11.43 -3.98
N THR A 163 11.15 11.85 -5.24
CA THR A 163 10.06 12.55 -5.95
C THR A 163 8.91 11.62 -6.29
N THR A 164 9.19 10.38 -6.73
CA THR A 164 8.17 9.41 -7.15
C THR A 164 7.24 9.00 -6.01
N ILE A 165 7.81 8.70 -4.83
CA ILE A 165 7.01 8.28 -3.68
C ILE A 165 6.87 9.38 -2.61
N LYS A 166 7.30 10.60 -2.93
CA LYS A 166 7.14 11.82 -2.10
C LYS A 166 7.69 11.67 -0.69
N LEU A 167 8.96 11.28 -0.58
CA LEU A 167 9.68 11.19 0.69
C LEU A 167 10.24 12.56 1.11
N THR A 168 10.59 12.69 2.38
CA THR A 168 11.31 13.85 2.90
C THR A 168 12.76 13.89 2.41
N GLY A 169 13.39 12.72 2.30
CA GLY A 169 14.75 12.63 1.77
C GLY A 169 15.28 11.22 1.64
N ALA A 170 16.44 11.13 1.00
CA ALA A 170 17.25 9.93 0.88
C ALA A 170 18.73 10.29 0.91
N PHE A 171 19.54 9.37 1.40
CA PHE A 171 21.00 9.57 1.47
C PHE A 171 21.74 8.23 1.38
N ILE A 172 23.01 8.33 0.99
CA ILE A 172 23.94 7.19 0.99
C ILE A 172 25.02 7.47 2.00
N ILE A 173 25.24 6.53 2.91
CA ILE A 173 26.33 6.58 3.88
C ILE A 173 27.38 5.52 3.59
N ARG A 174 28.61 5.88 3.84
CA ARG A 174 29.80 5.01 3.72
C ARG A 174 30.62 5.07 4.99
N LYS A 175 31.27 3.96 5.34
CA LYS A 175 32.23 3.91 6.40
C LYS A 175 33.47 4.71 6.03
N ASN A 176 33.93 5.59 6.91
CA ASN A 176 35.13 6.37 6.72
C ASN A 176 36.39 5.48 6.89
N VAL A 177 37.53 5.98 6.44
CA VAL A 177 38.83 5.29 6.49
C VAL A 177 39.24 4.95 7.94
N ASP A 178 38.86 5.76 8.93
CA ASP A 178 39.11 5.49 10.35
C ASP A 178 38.32 4.29 10.90
N GLY A 179 37.29 3.84 10.17
CA GLY A 179 36.42 2.75 10.53
C GLY A 179 35.45 3.05 11.68
N MET A 180 35.52 4.26 12.25
CA MET A 180 34.71 4.67 13.40
C MET A 180 33.56 5.62 13.05
N HIS A 181 33.63 6.27 11.90
CA HIS A 181 32.64 7.24 11.44
C HIS A 181 32.00 6.78 10.14
N LEU A 182 30.78 7.26 9.92
CA LEU A 182 30.01 7.11 8.68
C LEU A 182 29.78 8.49 8.08
N ASP A 183 30.14 8.66 6.81
CA ASP A 183 29.97 9.90 6.07
C ASP A 183 28.81 9.79 5.10
N VAL A 184 27.97 10.83 5.00
CA VAL A 184 26.97 10.95 3.96
C VAL A 184 27.68 11.42 2.68
N ILE A 185 27.81 10.53 1.71
CA ILE A 185 28.49 10.79 0.44
C ILE A 185 27.58 11.36 -0.64
N VAL A 186 26.30 11.01 -0.60
CA VAL A 186 25.27 11.49 -1.54
C VAL A 186 23.98 11.73 -0.75
N SER A 187 23.21 12.76 -1.07
CA SER A 187 21.90 12.99 -0.50
C SER A 187 20.98 13.74 -1.46
N TYR A 188 19.67 13.50 -1.34
CA TYR A 188 18.62 14.29 -1.99
C TYR A 188 17.49 14.56 -1.00
N GLY A 189 16.91 15.77 -1.06
CA GLY A 189 15.98 16.26 -0.06
C GLY A 189 16.72 16.70 1.21
N ARG A 190 16.12 16.48 2.38
CA ARG A 190 16.75 16.80 3.65
C ARG A 190 17.95 15.89 3.94
N LYS A 191 19.05 16.46 4.38
CA LYS A 191 20.24 15.74 4.85
C LYS A 191 20.21 15.69 6.39
N PRO A 192 20.15 14.53 7.03
CA PRO A 192 19.99 14.47 8.49
C PRO A 192 21.29 14.80 9.25
N PHE A 193 22.46 14.46 8.69
CA PHE A 193 23.79 14.71 9.24
C PHE A 193 24.84 14.66 8.13
N ASP A 194 26.04 15.16 8.36
CA ASP A 194 27.19 15.01 7.46
C ASP A 194 28.01 13.79 7.79
N THR A 195 28.40 13.67 9.05
CA THR A 195 29.18 12.55 9.60
C THR A 195 28.60 12.14 10.94
N ILE A 196 28.59 10.84 11.24
CA ILE A 196 28.08 10.29 12.48
C ILE A 196 28.96 9.13 12.96
N SER A 197 29.09 8.94 14.28
CA SER A 197 29.77 7.78 14.83
C SER A 197 29.03 6.48 14.48
N ILE A 198 29.76 5.42 14.11
CA ILE A 198 29.18 4.12 13.81
C ILE A 198 28.42 3.53 15.01
N THR A 199 28.83 3.88 16.23
CA THR A 199 28.17 3.42 17.46
C THR A 199 26.79 4.03 17.66
N GLU A 200 26.52 5.19 17.04
CA GLU A 200 25.21 5.87 17.09
C GLU A 200 24.24 5.34 16.05
N VAL A 201 24.71 4.55 15.06
CA VAL A 201 23.93 4.07 13.93
C VAL A 201 23.54 2.62 14.12
N PRO A 202 22.29 2.33 14.52
CA PRO A 202 21.90 0.97 14.91
C PRO A 202 21.71 0.02 13.71
N PHE A 203 21.59 0.55 12.49
CA PHE A 203 21.31 -0.25 11.29
C PHE A 203 22.56 -0.67 10.49
N PHE A 204 23.76 -0.19 10.82
CA PHE A 204 24.98 -0.55 10.09
C PHE A 204 25.47 -1.96 10.47
N THR A 205 24.67 -2.97 10.14
CA THR A 205 24.86 -4.38 10.55
C THR A 205 24.93 -5.36 9.37
N GLY A 206 24.86 -4.86 8.13
CA GLY A 206 24.76 -5.69 6.92
C GLY A 206 23.35 -6.19 6.60
N LYS A 207 22.34 -5.82 7.40
CA LYS A 207 20.94 -6.22 7.20
C LYS A 207 20.06 -5.06 6.76
N PRO A 208 19.01 -5.31 5.94
CA PRO A 208 18.00 -4.30 5.66
C PRO A 208 17.09 -4.08 6.86
N TYR A 209 16.61 -2.85 7.03
CA TYR A 209 15.61 -2.48 8.04
C TYR A 209 14.50 -1.66 7.38
N ILE A 210 13.26 -1.97 7.72
CA ILE A 210 12.06 -1.25 7.30
C ILE A 210 11.32 -0.84 8.56
N ILE A 211 11.19 0.46 8.77
CA ILE A 211 10.57 1.05 9.96
C ILE A 211 9.45 1.96 9.49
N SER A 212 8.22 1.63 9.87
CA SER A 212 7.04 2.50 9.72
C SER A 212 6.87 3.35 10.97
N SER A 213 6.09 4.41 10.88
CA SER A 213 5.85 5.35 11.99
C SER A 213 5.26 4.70 13.25
N ASP A 214 4.48 3.64 13.08
CA ASP A 214 3.82 2.84 14.13
C ASP A 214 4.58 1.56 14.51
N SER A 215 5.77 1.34 13.95
CA SER A 215 6.56 0.13 14.20
C SER A 215 7.08 0.05 15.63
N VAL A 216 6.91 -1.11 16.26
CA VAL A 216 7.64 -1.42 17.50
C VAL A 216 9.11 -1.67 17.15
N MET A 217 10.01 -0.84 17.66
CA MET A 217 11.42 -0.89 17.35
C MET A 217 12.28 -0.90 18.62
N PRO A 218 13.51 -1.48 18.56
CA PRO A 218 14.47 -1.40 19.67
C PRO A 218 14.77 0.05 20.05
N GLU A 219 15.03 0.31 21.34
CA GLU A 219 15.25 1.66 21.88
C GLU A 219 16.36 2.44 21.16
N LYS A 220 17.44 1.79 20.77
CA LYS A 220 18.54 2.42 20.01
C LYS A 220 18.08 2.98 18.67
N PHE A 221 17.17 2.27 17.96
CA PHE A 221 16.57 2.77 16.72
C PHE A 221 15.64 3.94 16.98
N ARG A 222 14.81 3.86 18.04
CA ARG A 222 13.90 4.94 18.42
C ARG A 222 14.67 6.22 18.72
N LEU A 223 15.71 6.15 19.55
CA LEU A 223 16.55 7.30 19.89
C LEU A 223 17.25 7.89 18.65
N PHE A 224 17.76 7.04 17.75
CA PHE A 224 18.35 7.48 16.51
C PHE A 224 17.33 8.19 15.62
N MET A 225 16.16 7.60 15.40
CA MET A 225 15.09 8.15 14.57
C MET A 225 14.60 9.51 15.11
N GLU A 226 14.38 9.61 16.43
CA GLU A 226 13.98 10.84 17.10
C GLU A 226 15.06 11.94 16.97
N LYS A 227 16.34 11.61 17.22
CA LYS A 227 17.47 12.54 17.08
C LYS A 227 17.57 13.11 15.67
N GLN A 228 17.27 12.29 14.66
CA GLN A 228 17.34 12.67 13.26
C GLN A 228 15.99 13.17 12.69
N ALA A 229 14.97 13.34 13.52
CA ALA A 229 13.61 13.73 13.13
C ALA A 229 13.04 12.85 11.99
N MET A 230 13.28 11.54 12.03
CA MET A 230 12.74 10.57 11.11
C MET A 230 11.57 9.85 11.78
N ARG A 231 10.44 9.67 11.07
CA ARG A 231 9.29 8.92 11.57
C ARG A 231 9.17 7.54 10.93
N ALA A 232 9.51 7.45 9.66
CA ALA A 232 9.58 6.20 8.94
C ALA A 232 10.88 6.15 8.12
N ALA A 233 11.49 4.97 8.00
CA ALA A 233 12.73 4.84 7.23
C ALA A 233 12.92 3.43 6.68
N ILE A 234 13.62 3.35 5.54
CA ILE A 234 14.13 2.11 4.97
C ILE A 234 15.65 2.24 4.85
N PHE A 235 16.37 1.34 5.50
CA PHE A 235 17.83 1.26 5.47
C PHE A 235 18.24 -0.01 4.72
N GLN A 236 18.93 0.14 3.59
CA GLN A 236 19.28 -0.97 2.71
C GLN A 236 20.79 -1.05 2.51
N PRO A 237 21.43 -2.21 2.80
CA PRO A 237 22.85 -2.39 2.58
C PRO A 237 23.15 -2.48 1.09
N VAL A 238 24.24 -1.85 0.66
CA VAL A 238 24.87 -2.03 -0.64
C VAL A 238 26.09 -2.90 -0.43
N ASN A 239 26.07 -4.08 -1.03
CA ASN A 239 27.12 -5.09 -0.87
C ASN A 239 27.94 -5.19 -2.15
N ILE A 240 29.26 -5.27 -1.99
CA ILE A 240 30.20 -5.63 -3.04
C ILE A 240 30.95 -6.86 -2.53
N ASP A 241 30.99 -7.93 -3.33
CA ASP A 241 31.61 -9.22 -2.97
C ASP A 241 31.16 -9.73 -1.59
N ASN A 242 29.83 -9.69 -1.35
CA ASN A 242 29.18 -10.11 -0.09
C ASN A 242 29.55 -9.28 1.17
N ARG A 243 30.21 -8.14 1.01
CA ARG A 243 30.51 -7.22 2.12
C ARG A 243 29.73 -5.94 2.00
N THR A 244 29.17 -5.48 3.11
CA THR A 244 28.46 -4.20 3.18
C THR A 244 29.44 -3.05 3.16
N GLN A 245 29.46 -2.29 2.06
CA GLN A 245 30.32 -1.12 1.89
C GLN A 245 29.63 0.16 2.28
N MET A 246 28.34 0.25 2.03
CA MET A 246 27.54 1.44 2.30
C MET A 246 26.06 1.07 2.53
N TYR A 247 25.26 2.06 2.94
CA TYR A 247 23.82 1.95 3.04
C TYR A 247 23.14 3.03 2.21
N VAL A 248 22.08 2.65 1.53
CA VAL A 248 21.09 3.57 0.95
C VAL A 248 19.95 3.69 1.95
N CYS A 249 19.64 4.91 2.31
CA CYS A 249 18.65 5.24 3.33
C CYS A 249 17.57 6.12 2.72
N PHE A 250 16.32 5.74 2.90
CA PHE A 250 15.13 6.50 2.50
C PHE A 250 14.32 6.79 3.74
N PHE A 251 13.84 8.03 3.91
CA PHE A 251 13.11 8.39 5.12
C PHE A 251 12.00 9.41 4.90
N ASP A 252 11.04 9.40 5.82
CA ASP A 252 9.97 10.38 5.90
C ASP A 252 9.84 10.92 7.34
N GLU A 253 9.42 12.20 7.45
CA GLU A 253 9.15 12.88 8.71
C GLU A 253 7.67 12.82 9.10
N LYS A 254 6.81 12.30 8.23
CA LYS A 254 5.37 12.21 8.45
C LYS A 254 5.02 11.11 9.44
N ASP A 255 4.12 11.43 10.37
CA ASP A 255 3.69 10.50 11.42
C ASP A 255 2.81 9.35 10.92
N ASP A 256 2.19 9.50 9.75
CA ASP A 256 1.25 8.54 9.16
C ASP A 256 1.88 7.66 8.08
N ARG A 257 3.23 7.72 7.90
CA ARG A 257 3.91 6.95 6.87
C ARG A 257 3.93 5.46 7.19
N SER A 258 3.24 4.67 6.37
CA SER A 258 3.39 3.23 6.26
C SER A 258 3.97 2.85 4.90
N TRP A 259 4.81 1.81 4.87
CA TRP A 259 5.44 1.35 3.63
C TRP A 259 4.56 0.32 2.95
N GLU A 260 4.02 0.66 1.80
CA GLU A 260 3.30 -0.29 0.97
C GLU A 260 4.26 -1.27 0.28
N LYS A 261 3.77 -2.45 -0.08
CA LYS A 261 4.59 -3.48 -0.76
C LYS A 261 5.28 -2.94 -2.02
N TYR A 262 4.61 -2.08 -2.77
CA TYR A 262 5.15 -1.49 -3.99
C TYR A 262 6.20 -0.42 -3.70
N ASP A 263 6.05 0.37 -2.63
CA ASP A 263 7.07 1.33 -2.19
C ASP A 263 8.37 0.61 -1.85
N VAL A 264 8.28 -0.44 -1.04
CA VAL A 264 9.45 -1.25 -0.64
C VAL A 264 10.12 -1.88 -1.86
N LYS A 265 9.35 -2.43 -2.80
CA LYS A 265 9.88 -3.00 -4.03
C LYS A 265 10.62 -1.95 -4.86
N PHE A 266 9.99 -0.80 -5.11
CA PHE A 266 10.56 0.30 -5.88
C PHE A 266 11.89 0.82 -5.29
N LEU A 267 11.93 1.03 -3.97
CA LEU A 267 13.15 1.46 -3.27
C LEU A 267 14.24 0.41 -3.29
N ASN A 268 13.88 -0.87 -3.22
CA ASN A 268 14.83 -1.95 -3.37
C ASN A 268 15.40 -2.04 -4.79
N ASP A 269 14.58 -1.81 -5.81
CA ASP A 269 15.03 -1.77 -7.20
C ASP A 269 15.93 -0.54 -7.44
N THR A 270 15.60 0.63 -6.89
CA THR A 270 16.48 1.82 -6.89
C THR A 270 17.84 1.53 -6.25
N LYS A 271 17.86 0.88 -5.08
CA LYS A 271 19.10 0.45 -4.41
C LYS A 271 19.92 -0.49 -5.29
N ARG A 272 19.27 -1.44 -6.00
CA ARG A 272 19.97 -2.34 -6.93
C ARG A 272 20.63 -1.59 -8.08
N VAL A 273 19.95 -0.58 -8.65
CA VAL A 273 20.55 0.25 -9.68
C VAL A 273 21.75 1.03 -9.15
N ILE A 274 21.66 1.64 -7.96
CA ILE A 274 22.80 2.32 -7.30
C ILE A 274 23.98 1.35 -7.11
N GLN A 275 23.71 0.12 -6.70
CA GLN A 275 24.72 -0.92 -6.58
C GLN A 275 25.36 -1.26 -7.94
N SER A 276 24.54 -1.43 -8.99
CA SER A 276 25.03 -1.71 -10.33
C SER A 276 25.85 -0.56 -10.93
N ILE A 277 25.50 0.71 -10.62
CA ILE A 277 26.32 1.88 -10.99
C ILE A 277 27.71 1.76 -10.35
N LEU A 278 27.78 1.45 -9.06
CA LEU A 278 29.04 1.31 -8.36
C LEU A 278 29.88 0.17 -8.93
N GLU A 279 29.27 -1.00 -9.14
CA GLU A 279 29.91 -2.17 -9.75
C GLU A 279 30.43 -1.85 -11.16
N ALA A 280 29.62 -1.19 -12.00
CA ALA A 280 30.00 -0.81 -13.35
C ALA A 280 31.20 0.16 -13.39
N ILE A 281 31.24 1.16 -12.47
CA ILE A 281 32.37 2.08 -12.35
C ILE A 281 33.64 1.34 -11.95
N LEU A 282 33.54 0.43 -10.98
CA LEU A 282 34.68 -0.37 -10.53
C LEU A 282 35.20 -1.31 -11.63
N GLU A 283 34.29 -1.93 -12.40
CA GLU A 283 34.66 -2.85 -13.47
C GLU A 283 35.19 -2.14 -14.73
N ASN A 284 34.65 -0.96 -15.05
CA ASN A 284 34.98 -0.21 -16.29
C ASN A 284 36.07 0.86 -16.08
N SER A 285 36.70 0.88 -14.91
CA SER A 285 37.75 1.89 -14.60
C SER A 285 38.96 1.86 -15.54
N GLY A 286 39.10 0.82 -16.37
CA GLY A 286 40.25 0.63 -17.27
C GLY A 286 41.56 0.32 -16.54
N CYS A 287 41.53 0.15 -15.24
CA CYS A 287 42.66 -0.22 -14.40
C CYS A 287 42.31 -1.41 -13.49
N GLY A 288 43.31 -2.14 -13.06
CA GLY A 288 43.15 -3.19 -12.06
C GLY A 288 42.90 -2.57 -10.69
N ILE A 289 41.74 -2.81 -10.13
CA ILE A 289 41.37 -2.36 -8.77
C ILE A 289 41.33 -3.57 -7.85
N TYR A 290 42.07 -3.49 -6.75
CA TYR A 290 41.88 -4.40 -5.64
C TYR A 290 41.84 -3.63 -4.31
N VAL A 291 41.11 -4.17 -3.35
CA VAL A 291 41.03 -3.63 -1.99
C VAL A 291 41.43 -4.74 -1.04
N ALA A 292 42.39 -4.48 -0.16
CA ALA A 292 42.89 -5.45 0.81
C ALA A 292 42.76 -4.94 2.25
N ASP A 293 42.46 -5.85 3.17
CA ASP A 293 42.58 -5.62 4.61
C ASP A 293 44.00 -6.01 5.05
N MET A 294 44.85 -5.01 5.20
CA MET A 294 46.26 -5.24 5.58
C MET A 294 46.40 -5.86 6.96
N SER A 295 45.46 -5.61 7.87
CA SER A 295 45.49 -6.16 9.22
C SER A 295 45.25 -7.68 9.26
N LYS A 296 44.50 -8.19 8.29
CA LYS A 296 44.12 -9.59 8.14
C LYS A 296 44.85 -10.27 6.99
N SER A 297 45.64 -9.54 6.22
CA SER A 297 46.27 -10.02 4.98
C SER A 297 45.23 -10.68 4.04
N GLU A 298 44.07 -10.05 3.87
CA GLU A 298 42.96 -10.58 3.11
C GLU A 298 42.54 -9.62 2.00
N ILE A 299 42.41 -10.12 0.74
CA ILE A 299 41.85 -9.34 -0.37
C ILE A 299 40.34 -9.25 -0.18
N LEU A 300 39.83 -8.02 -0.10
CA LEU A 300 38.42 -7.73 0.11
C LEU A 300 37.64 -7.64 -1.20
N TYR A 301 38.26 -7.13 -2.24
CA TYR A 301 37.67 -6.93 -3.58
C TYR A 301 38.75 -6.93 -4.65
N MET A 302 38.39 -7.41 -5.84
CA MET A 302 39.24 -7.37 -7.03
C MET A 302 38.32 -7.30 -8.27
N ASN A 303 38.47 -6.26 -9.10
CA ASN A 303 37.69 -6.16 -10.32
C ASN A 303 38.15 -7.17 -11.39
N ASN A 304 37.33 -7.39 -12.41
CA ASN A 304 37.65 -8.39 -13.45
C ASN A 304 38.88 -8.05 -14.24
N TYR A 305 39.16 -6.77 -14.48
CA TYR A 305 40.37 -6.34 -15.16
C TYR A 305 41.62 -6.74 -14.33
N CYS A 306 41.59 -6.49 -13.03
CA CYS A 306 42.68 -6.93 -12.15
C CYS A 306 42.81 -8.46 -12.13
N LYS A 307 41.70 -9.19 -12.04
CA LYS A 307 41.71 -10.68 -12.09
C LYS A 307 42.33 -11.19 -13.42
N GLN A 308 42.00 -10.57 -14.57
CA GLN A 308 42.55 -10.95 -15.85
C GLN A 308 44.03 -10.62 -15.97
N LEU A 309 44.45 -9.42 -15.54
CA LEU A 309 45.87 -9.05 -15.52
C LEU A 309 46.68 -10.07 -14.67
N LEU A 310 46.15 -10.46 -13.56
CA LEU A 310 46.86 -11.30 -12.58
C LEU A 310 46.77 -12.80 -12.89
N SER A 311 45.68 -13.27 -13.52
CA SER A 311 45.57 -14.67 -13.97
C SER A 311 46.60 -15.04 -15.05
N ASN A 312 47.06 -14.04 -15.80
CA ASN A 312 48.10 -14.23 -16.82
C ASN A 312 49.51 -14.16 -16.24
N ILE A 313 49.68 -13.59 -15.02
CA ILE A 313 50.98 -13.21 -14.49
C ILE A 313 51.47 -14.10 -13.37
N ILE A 314 50.60 -14.53 -12.45
CA ILE A 314 51.04 -15.15 -11.19
C ILE A 314 50.06 -16.20 -10.68
N GLU A 315 50.57 -17.36 -10.21
CA GLU A 315 49.80 -18.25 -9.32
C GLU A 315 49.27 -17.42 -8.11
N GLN A 316 47.99 -17.52 -7.85
CA GLN A 316 47.22 -16.69 -6.90
C GLN A 316 47.93 -16.46 -5.55
N ASN A 317 48.61 -17.46 -5.06
CA ASN A 317 49.37 -17.44 -3.76
C ASN A 317 50.64 -16.54 -3.81
N LYS A 318 51.22 -16.27 -4.97
CA LYS A 318 52.40 -15.40 -5.09
C LYS A 318 52.04 -13.94 -5.07
N LEU A 319 50.87 -13.57 -5.64
CA LEU A 319 50.40 -12.19 -5.67
C LEU A 319 50.08 -11.67 -4.26
N GLU A 320 49.31 -12.43 -3.48
CA GLU A 320 49.00 -12.07 -2.08
C GLU A 320 50.28 -11.79 -1.31
N LYS A 321 51.24 -12.68 -1.42
CA LYS A 321 52.54 -12.52 -0.78
C LYS A 321 53.28 -11.28 -1.25
N TYR A 322 53.21 -10.94 -2.56
CA TYR A 322 53.85 -9.79 -3.15
C TYR A 322 53.24 -8.46 -2.69
N ILE A 323 51.90 -8.35 -2.75
CA ILE A 323 51.13 -7.19 -2.30
C ILE A 323 51.40 -6.92 -0.81
N PHE A 324 51.29 -7.94 0.05
CA PHE A 324 51.47 -7.80 1.49
C PHE A 324 52.92 -7.58 1.93
N SER A 325 53.89 -7.95 1.10
CA SER A 325 55.30 -7.74 1.47
C SER A 325 55.80 -6.33 1.11
N HIS A 326 55.22 -5.66 0.11
CA HIS A 326 55.71 -4.36 -0.40
C HIS A 326 54.93 -3.16 0.09
N THR A 327 53.68 -3.33 0.52
CA THR A 327 52.84 -2.22 1.00
C THR A 327 52.96 -1.91 2.50
N ALA A 328 53.73 -2.72 3.23
CA ALA A 328 53.86 -2.54 4.71
C ALA A 328 54.67 -1.27 5.09
N GLU A 329 55.46 -0.69 4.20
CA GLU A 329 56.40 0.39 4.53
C GLU A 329 56.05 1.79 4.05
N SER A 330 55.03 2.00 3.17
CA SER A 330 54.71 3.35 2.70
C SER A 330 53.22 3.65 2.62
N ARG A 331 52.81 4.81 3.15
CA ARG A 331 51.50 5.43 2.96
C ARG A 331 51.34 6.18 1.64
N SER A 332 52.21 5.96 0.68
CA SER A 332 52.26 6.66 -0.61
C SER A 332 52.63 5.71 -1.73
N PHE A 333 52.09 5.96 -2.90
CA PHE A 333 52.32 5.32 -4.20
C PHE A 333 53.59 4.45 -4.27
N THR A 334 53.40 3.15 -4.59
CA THR A 334 54.48 2.25 -4.77
C THR A 334 54.41 1.71 -6.21
N GLU A 335 55.40 2.04 -7.04
CA GLU A 335 55.59 1.40 -8.33
C GLU A 335 56.24 0.04 -8.11
N VAL A 336 55.64 -1.01 -8.64
CA VAL A 336 56.12 -2.36 -8.53
C VAL A 336 56.42 -2.90 -9.93
N TYR A 337 57.70 -3.23 -10.18
CA TYR A 337 58.12 -3.86 -11.41
C TYR A 337 58.04 -5.39 -11.30
N VAL A 338 57.25 -5.99 -12.18
CA VAL A 338 57.14 -7.46 -12.27
C VAL A 338 58.08 -7.94 -13.38
N THR A 339 59.20 -8.50 -12.98
CA THR A 339 60.30 -8.92 -13.91
C THR A 339 59.88 -10.01 -14.89
N GLU A 340 58.90 -10.85 -14.54
CA GLU A 340 58.44 -11.97 -15.37
C GLU A 340 57.59 -11.51 -16.56
N GLU A 341 57.04 -10.27 -16.51
CA GLU A 341 56.15 -9.69 -17.53
C GLU A 341 56.70 -8.40 -18.15
N ASP A 342 57.84 -7.91 -17.65
CA ASP A 342 58.42 -6.63 -18.07
C ASP A 342 57.45 -5.44 -17.96
N LYS A 343 56.69 -5.39 -16.84
CA LYS A 343 55.65 -4.37 -16.59
C LYS A 343 55.78 -3.73 -15.23
N TRP A 344 55.52 -2.42 -15.21
CA TRP A 344 55.35 -1.65 -13.99
C TRP A 344 53.92 -1.58 -13.57
N PHE A 345 53.65 -1.69 -12.27
CA PHE A 345 52.35 -1.52 -11.66
C PHE A 345 52.43 -0.42 -10.63
N ASP A 346 51.51 0.56 -10.71
CA ASP A 346 51.31 1.58 -9.68
C ASP A 346 50.35 1.04 -8.64
N ILE A 347 50.80 0.96 -7.41
CA ILE A 347 49.98 0.54 -6.26
C ILE A 347 49.70 1.79 -5.44
N HIS A 348 48.41 2.16 -5.33
CA HIS A 348 47.91 3.31 -4.58
C HIS A 348 47.30 2.93 -3.26
#